data_8b70d5f211025e0bead03036a790b6f9
#
_entry.id   8b70d5f211025e0bead03036a790b6f9
#
_cell.length_a   1.000
_cell.length_b   1.000
_cell.length_c   1.000
_cell.angle_alpha   90.00
_cell.angle_beta   90.00
_cell.angle_gamma   90.00
#
_symmetry.space_group_name_H-M   'P 1'
#
loop_
_entity.id
_entity.type
_entity.pdbx_description
1 polymer ?
#
loop_
_entity_poly.entity_id
_entity_poly.type
_entity_poly.pdbx_seq_one_letter_code
_entity_poly.pdbx_strand_id
1 'polypeptide(L)'
;PGVPGGELDGLYYVKNIREAMEWDKRLDTVKKAVVVEASPLGVEMITALAHRGIETHVIDPNPWALGELADPDIVELAQESWAELGVTMHWNTSLQEFLGNESGAVRGVRTSNGDIECDLVVVATHKVPNSELAVAAGLKTGSTGGLIVDGGMQTSAAGVWASGDICEIPHGLGGLPLQGLTGSHAYAQGKVAGANAAGGNRTYNPVYVPWGMVAGKWMIGGVALGEVTANALGMPHVVAVADGISRARYYPGVKKVRVKLIAETGTLRLIGAQMVGGE
;
A
#
# COMPACT_ATOMS: atom_id res chain seq x y z
N PRO A 1 2.18 -12.59 7.37
CA PRO A 1 1.07 -12.68 8.32
C PRO A 1 1.37 -13.79 9.33
N GLY A 2 1.06 -13.60 10.62
CA GLY A 2 1.31 -14.58 11.67
C GLY A 2 0.30 -15.73 11.68
N VAL A 3 0.00 -16.31 10.52
CA VAL A 3 -0.92 -17.44 10.33
C VAL A 3 -0.15 -18.73 10.02
N PRO A 4 -0.71 -19.92 10.31
CA PRO A 4 -0.09 -21.22 10.00
C PRO A 4 0.22 -21.38 8.51
N GLY A 5 1.25 -22.16 8.19
CA GLY A 5 1.67 -22.50 6.82
C GLY A 5 2.56 -21.46 6.13
N GLY A 6 3.08 -20.47 6.88
CA GLY A 6 3.93 -19.41 6.32
C GLY A 6 5.30 -19.89 5.78
N GLU A 7 5.65 -21.15 6.00
CA GLU A 7 6.87 -21.81 5.53
C GLU A 7 6.71 -22.57 4.20
N LEU A 8 5.49 -22.64 3.66
CA LEU A 8 5.21 -23.38 2.43
C LEU A 8 5.88 -22.72 1.20
N ASP A 9 6.33 -23.58 0.27
CA ASP A 9 6.79 -23.12 -1.04
C ASP A 9 5.60 -22.59 -1.87
N GLY A 10 5.82 -21.51 -2.63
CA GLY A 10 4.79 -20.87 -3.43
C GLY A 10 4.15 -19.64 -2.76
N LEU A 11 4.68 -19.21 -1.61
CA LEU A 11 4.34 -17.92 -0.98
C LEU A 11 5.37 -16.87 -1.39
N TYR A 12 4.93 -15.74 -1.94
CA TYR A 12 5.79 -14.66 -2.42
C TYR A 12 5.44 -13.34 -1.78
N TYR A 13 6.45 -12.65 -1.27
CA TYR A 13 6.33 -11.32 -0.64
C TYR A 13 6.76 -10.19 -1.59
N VAL A 14 7.44 -10.51 -2.68
CA VAL A 14 7.93 -9.56 -3.72
C VAL A 14 8.71 -8.40 -3.12
N LYS A 15 9.70 -8.71 -2.27
CA LYS A 15 10.49 -7.69 -1.54
C LYS A 15 11.81 -7.33 -2.23
N ASN A 16 12.31 -8.18 -3.11
CA ASN A 16 13.60 -7.99 -3.76
C ASN A 16 13.63 -8.61 -5.16
N ILE A 17 14.65 -8.21 -5.95
CA ILE A 17 14.78 -8.66 -7.35
C ILE A 17 14.98 -10.17 -7.49
N ARG A 18 15.62 -10.85 -6.55
CA ARG A 18 15.85 -12.30 -6.63
C ARG A 18 14.53 -13.04 -6.52
N GLU A 19 13.72 -12.67 -5.54
CA GLU A 19 12.36 -13.19 -5.34
C GLU A 19 11.48 -12.92 -6.58
N ALA A 20 11.55 -11.72 -7.16
CA ALA A 20 10.83 -11.39 -8.37
C ALA A 20 11.27 -12.24 -9.57
N MET A 21 12.57 -12.54 -9.71
CA MET A 21 13.10 -13.41 -10.78
C MET A 21 12.71 -14.89 -10.59
N GLU A 22 12.63 -15.37 -9.36
CA GLU A 22 12.16 -16.73 -9.05
C GLU A 22 10.65 -16.84 -9.35
N TRP A 23 9.89 -15.84 -8.93
CA TRP A 23 8.47 -15.74 -9.19
C TRP A 23 8.16 -15.71 -10.70
N ASP A 24 8.88 -14.90 -11.48
CA ASP A 24 8.69 -14.79 -12.94
C ASP A 24 8.85 -16.13 -13.66
N LYS A 25 9.86 -16.92 -13.27
CA LYS A 25 10.08 -18.28 -13.82
C LYS A 25 8.95 -19.25 -13.47
N ARG A 26 8.31 -19.07 -12.30
CA ARG A 26 7.25 -19.96 -11.83
C ARG A 26 5.92 -19.66 -12.50
N LEU A 27 5.68 -18.41 -12.89
CA LEU A 27 4.40 -17.96 -13.46
C LEU A 27 3.98 -18.74 -14.71
N ASP A 28 4.92 -19.28 -15.50
CA ASP A 28 4.61 -20.10 -16.68
C ASP A 28 3.85 -21.39 -16.35
N THR A 29 3.91 -21.86 -15.11
CA THR A 29 3.25 -23.09 -14.63
C THR A 29 2.04 -22.81 -13.73
N VAL A 30 1.86 -21.59 -13.27
CA VAL A 30 0.78 -21.19 -12.38
C VAL A 30 -0.51 -21.00 -13.17
N LYS A 31 -1.58 -21.63 -12.71
CA LYS A 31 -2.92 -21.48 -13.30
C LYS A 31 -3.82 -20.59 -12.46
N LYS A 32 -3.70 -20.70 -11.14
CA LYS A 32 -4.51 -19.95 -10.19
C LYS A 32 -3.64 -19.34 -9.09
N ALA A 33 -3.83 -18.06 -8.85
CA ALA A 33 -3.14 -17.31 -7.81
C ALA A 33 -4.11 -16.62 -6.84
N VAL A 34 -3.70 -16.52 -5.58
CA VAL A 34 -4.37 -15.69 -4.57
C VAL A 34 -3.47 -14.54 -4.17
N VAL A 35 -4.00 -13.32 -4.20
CA VAL A 35 -3.36 -12.13 -3.64
C VAL A 35 -4.00 -11.84 -2.28
N VAL A 36 -3.17 -11.81 -1.26
CA VAL A 36 -3.60 -11.49 0.12
C VAL A 36 -3.41 -10.02 0.37
N GLU A 37 -4.52 -9.33 0.53
CA GLU A 37 -4.73 -7.88 0.65
C GLU A 37 -4.49 -7.11 -0.66
N ALA A 38 -5.43 -6.24 -0.98
CA ALA A 38 -5.36 -5.27 -2.08
C ALA A 38 -4.69 -3.96 -1.61
N SER A 39 -3.54 -4.09 -0.94
CA SER A 39 -2.62 -2.98 -0.62
C SER A 39 -2.00 -2.41 -1.91
N PRO A 40 -1.19 -1.34 -1.89
CA PRO A 40 -0.51 -0.86 -3.09
C PRO A 40 0.24 -1.94 -3.87
N LEU A 41 0.99 -2.81 -3.18
CA LEU A 41 1.64 -3.97 -3.80
C LEU A 41 0.61 -4.97 -4.36
N GLY A 42 -0.44 -5.26 -3.59
CA GLY A 42 -1.49 -6.18 -4.00
C GLY A 42 -2.19 -5.74 -5.28
N VAL A 43 -2.53 -4.46 -5.39
CA VAL A 43 -3.16 -3.85 -6.58
C VAL A 43 -2.30 -4.04 -7.83
N GLU A 44 -0.99 -3.80 -7.74
CA GLU A 44 -0.06 -4.01 -8.85
C GLU A 44 0.05 -5.50 -9.21
N MET A 45 0.10 -6.39 -8.20
CA MET A 45 0.17 -7.84 -8.42
C MET A 45 -1.11 -8.42 -9.02
N ILE A 46 -2.29 -8.01 -8.55
CA ILE A 46 -3.59 -8.37 -9.14
C ILE A 46 -3.58 -8.03 -10.64
N THR A 47 -3.19 -6.81 -10.98
CA THR A 47 -3.13 -6.33 -12.35
C THR A 47 -2.14 -7.16 -13.20
N ALA A 48 -0.94 -7.40 -12.69
CA ALA A 48 0.11 -8.15 -13.39
C ALA A 48 -0.26 -9.61 -13.65
N LEU A 49 -0.85 -10.29 -12.66
CA LEU A 49 -1.30 -11.69 -12.78
C LEU A 49 -2.45 -11.83 -13.77
N ALA A 50 -3.46 -10.94 -13.68
CA ALA A 50 -4.62 -10.95 -14.57
C ALA A 50 -4.20 -10.71 -16.04
N HIS A 51 -3.28 -9.78 -16.31
CA HIS A 51 -2.75 -9.54 -17.65
C HIS A 51 -1.95 -10.72 -18.22
N ARG A 52 -1.42 -11.59 -17.38
CA ARG A 52 -0.79 -12.86 -17.80
C ARG A 52 -1.78 -13.99 -18.04
N GLY A 53 -3.08 -13.73 -17.84
CA GLY A 53 -4.14 -14.73 -18.01
C GLY A 53 -4.19 -15.78 -16.90
N ILE A 54 -3.60 -15.50 -15.74
CA ILE A 54 -3.66 -16.35 -14.55
C ILE A 54 -4.99 -16.09 -13.85
N GLU A 55 -5.76 -17.14 -13.53
CA GLU A 55 -6.96 -17.03 -12.71
C GLU A 55 -6.59 -16.42 -11.36
N THR A 56 -7.03 -15.19 -11.13
CA THR A 56 -6.58 -14.40 -9.98
C THR A 56 -7.72 -14.17 -9.01
N HIS A 57 -7.50 -14.55 -7.76
CA HIS A 57 -8.37 -14.22 -6.63
C HIS A 57 -7.66 -13.21 -5.73
N VAL A 58 -8.40 -12.24 -5.19
CA VAL A 58 -7.93 -11.36 -4.13
C VAL A 58 -8.81 -11.51 -2.90
N ILE A 59 -8.19 -11.63 -1.74
CA ILE A 59 -8.87 -11.62 -0.44
C ILE A 59 -8.42 -10.38 0.34
N ASP A 60 -9.36 -9.65 0.93
CA ASP A 60 -9.07 -8.46 1.73
C ASP A 60 -10.07 -8.35 2.89
N PRO A 61 -9.63 -8.07 4.13
CA PRO A 61 -10.54 -7.81 5.25
C PRO A 61 -11.35 -6.52 5.07
N ASN A 62 -10.89 -5.59 4.24
CA ASN A 62 -11.62 -4.37 3.91
C ASN A 62 -12.74 -4.62 2.89
N PRO A 63 -13.75 -3.74 2.82
CA PRO A 63 -14.86 -3.87 1.88
C PRO A 63 -14.54 -3.43 0.43
N TRP A 64 -13.34 -2.91 0.17
CA TRP A 64 -12.82 -2.54 -1.15
C TRP A 64 -11.28 -2.50 -1.16
N ALA A 65 -10.68 -2.43 -2.34
CA ALA A 65 -9.23 -2.31 -2.52
C ALA A 65 -8.68 -0.99 -1.95
N LEU A 66 -7.48 -1.03 -1.38
CA LEU A 66 -6.83 0.15 -0.80
C LEU A 66 -7.66 0.82 0.32
N GLY A 67 -8.44 0.06 1.09
CA GLY A 67 -9.47 0.56 2.01
C GLY A 67 -9.01 1.61 3.03
N GLU A 68 -7.72 1.64 3.36
CA GLU A 68 -7.14 2.67 4.25
C GLU A 68 -6.58 3.88 3.51
N LEU A 69 -6.39 3.77 2.19
CA LEU A 69 -5.67 4.75 1.37
C LEU A 69 -6.59 5.49 0.39
N ALA A 70 -7.54 4.79 -0.20
CA ALA A 70 -8.40 5.30 -1.25
C ALA A 70 -9.88 5.13 -0.91
N ASP A 71 -10.68 6.11 -1.28
CA ASP A 71 -12.13 6.08 -1.10
C ASP A 71 -12.79 5.13 -2.14
N PRO A 72 -13.94 4.51 -1.82
CA PRO A 72 -14.58 3.51 -2.68
C PRO A 72 -14.93 4.04 -4.08
N ASP A 73 -15.36 5.28 -4.22
CA ASP A 73 -15.71 5.92 -5.50
C ASP A 73 -14.51 6.17 -6.42
N ILE A 74 -13.29 6.11 -5.89
CA ILE A 74 -12.04 6.22 -6.65
C ILE A 74 -11.57 4.84 -7.13
N VAL A 75 -11.71 3.80 -6.31
CA VAL A 75 -11.24 2.45 -6.67
C VAL A 75 -12.26 1.64 -7.46
N GLU A 76 -13.52 2.04 -7.50
CA GLU A 76 -14.62 1.35 -8.20
C GLU A 76 -14.25 1.02 -9.65
N LEU A 77 -13.75 2.01 -10.41
CA LEU A 77 -13.35 1.81 -11.81
C LEU A 77 -12.22 0.80 -11.98
N ALA A 78 -11.29 0.75 -11.03
CA ALA A 78 -10.22 -0.23 -11.02
C ALA A 78 -10.77 -1.63 -10.76
N GLN A 79 -11.65 -1.77 -9.77
CA GLN A 79 -12.31 -3.05 -9.44
C GLN A 79 -13.17 -3.57 -10.60
N GLU A 80 -13.91 -2.70 -11.28
CA GLU A 80 -14.63 -3.06 -12.51
C GLU A 80 -13.69 -3.59 -13.58
N SER A 81 -12.54 -2.94 -13.80
CA SER A 81 -11.57 -3.40 -14.79
C SER A 81 -10.91 -4.73 -14.44
N TRP A 82 -10.72 -5.03 -13.16
CA TRP A 82 -10.26 -6.34 -12.73
C TRP A 82 -11.33 -7.42 -12.93
N ALA A 83 -12.61 -7.10 -12.69
CA ALA A 83 -13.71 -8.01 -12.98
C ALA A 83 -13.79 -8.31 -14.49
N GLU A 84 -13.58 -7.31 -15.36
CA GLU A 84 -13.48 -7.50 -16.82
C GLU A 84 -12.31 -8.42 -17.22
N LEU A 85 -11.21 -8.43 -16.45
CA LEU A 85 -10.06 -9.32 -16.62
C LEU A 85 -10.24 -10.70 -15.96
N GLY A 86 -11.40 -10.98 -15.37
CA GLY A 86 -11.71 -12.26 -14.73
C GLY A 86 -11.18 -12.41 -13.30
N VAL A 87 -10.77 -11.33 -12.65
CA VAL A 87 -10.37 -11.36 -11.24
C VAL A 87 -11.58 -11.58 -10.33
N THR A 88 -11.48 -12.53 -9.41
CA THR A 88 -12.49 -12.76 -8.36
C THR A 88 -12.09 -12.05 -7.08
N MET A 89 -12.93 -11.14 -6.62
CA MET A 89 -12.67 -10.31 -5.43
C MET A 89 -13.48 -10.82 -4.24
N HIS A 90 -12.79 -11.10 -3.13
CA HIS A 90 -13.37 -11.56 -1.87
C HIS A 90 -13.13 -10.49 -0.80
N TRP A 91 -13.97 -9.46 -0.78
CA TRP A 91 -13.95 -8.41 0.23
C TRP A 91 -14.51 -8.90 1.58
N ASN A 92 -14.19 -8.21 2.66
CA ASN A 92 -14.54 -8.61 4.03
C ASN A 92 -14.10 -10.05 4.36
N THR A 93 -12.95 -10.46 3.81
CA THR A 93 -12.45 -11.83 3.88
C THR A 93 -11.02 -11.83 4.41
N SER A 94 -10.82 -12.44 5.58
CA SER A 94 -9.52 -12.52 6.26
C SER A 94 -8.83 -13.85 5.99
N LEU A 95 -7.51 -13.82 5.79
CA LEU A 95 -6.67 -15.01 5.75
C LEU A 95 -6.62 -15.65 7.15
N GLN A 96 -6.73 -16.98 7.21
CA GLN A 96 -6.62 -17.78 8.44
C GLN A 96 -5.44 -18.75 8.41
N GLU A 97 -5.14 -19.34 7.25
CA GLU A 97 -4.09 -20.36 7.10
C GLU A 97 -3.67 -20.48 5.63
N PHE A 98 -2.39 -20.78 5.38
CA PHE A 98 -1.92 -21.27 4.09
C PHE A 98 -1.98 -22.80 4.07
N LEU A 99 -2.66 -23.38 3.09
CA LEU A 99 -2.85 -24.83 2.99
C LEU A 99 -1.77 -25.46 2.12
N GLY A 100 -1.04 -26.42 2.69
CA GLY A 100 0.02 -27.15 1.98
C GLY A 100 -0.46 -28.48 1.38
N ASN A 101 0.33 -29.01 0.46
CA ASN A 101 0.24 -30.38 0.00
C ASN A 101 1.35 -31.24 0.65
N GLU A 102 1.40 -32.54 0.32
CA GLU A 102 2.38 -33.48 0.86
C GLU A 102 3.85 -33.15 0.51
N SER A 103 4.09 -32.37 -0.56
CA SER A 103 5.43 -31.93 -0.95
C SER A 103 5.87 -30.63 -0.27
N GLY A 104 5.04 -30.03 0.58
CA GLY A 104 5.34 -28.75 1.24
C GLY A 104 5.08 -27.51 0.37
N ALA A 105 4.42 -27.68 -0.78
CA ALA A 105 4.01 -26.56 -1.63
C ALA A 105 2.59 -26.09 -1.29
N VAL A 106 2.31 -24.79 -1.48
CA VAL A 106 0.97 -24.24 -1.31
C VAL A 106 0.01 -24.88 -2.30
N ARG A 107 -1.19 -25.21 -1.82
CA ARG A 107 -2.32 -25.70 -2.63
C ARG A 107 -3.59 -24.87 -2.45
N GLY A 108 -3.56 -23.86 -1.59
CA GLY A 108 -4.70 -23.00 -1.30
C GLY A 108 -4.52 -22.15 -0.05
N VAL A 109 -5.55 -21.38 0.24
CA VAL A 109 -5.66 -20.58 1.46
C VAL A 109 -7.00 -20.87 2.15
N ARG A 110 -6.97 -20.92 3.48
CA ARG A 110 -8.19 -20.90 4.30
C ARG A 110 -8.51 -19.47 4.67
N THR A 111 -9.75 -19.09 4.46
CA THR A 111 -10.23 -17.75 4.77
C THR A 111 -11.41 -17.79 5.74
N SER A 112 -11.82 -16.62 6.25
CA SER A 112 -13.05 -16.50 7.06
C SER A 112 -14.33 -16.94 6.33
N ASN A 113 -14.28 -17.03 4.98
CA ASN A 113 -15.43 -17.34 4.13
C ASN A 113 -15.28 -18.67 3.37
N GLY A 114 -14.32 -19.51 3.75
CA GLY A 114 -14.05 -20.81 3.13
C GLY A 114 -12.66 -20.91 2.50
N ASP A 115 -12.34 -22.08 1.99
CA ASP A 115 -11.04 -22.36 1.38
C ASP A 115 -11.04 -21.96 -0.11
N ILE A 116 -9.91 -21.45 -0.59
CA ILE A 116 -9.67 -21.11 -2.00
C ILE A 116 -8.44 -21.89 -2.46
N GLU A 117 -8.59 -22.78 -3.44
CA GLU A 117 -7.47 -23.51 -4.03
C GLU A 117 -6.62 -22.56 -4.90
N CYS A 118 -5.30 -22.74 -4.88
CA CYS A 118 -4.36 -21.99 -5.74
C CYS A 118 -2.99 -22.68 -5.82
N ASP A 119 -2.23 -22.31 -6.84
CA ASP A 119 -0.86 -22.80 -7.10
C ASP A 119 0.19 -21.81 -6.57
N LEU A 120 -0.22 -20.58 -6.25
CA LEU A 120 0.65 -19.48 -5.84
C LEU A 120 -0.11 -18.49 -4.97
N VAL A 121 0.58 -17.95 -3.96
CA VAL A 121 0.04 -16.86 -3.14
C VAL A 121 1.01 -15.69 -3.13
N VAL A 122 0.50 -14.50 -3.44
CA VAL A 122 1.21 -13.23 -3.22
C VAL A 122 0.75 -12.65 -1.89
N VAL A 123 1.67 -12.48 -0.97
CA VAL A 123 1.40 -11.93 0.37
C VAL A 123 1.73 -10.43 0.33
N ALA A 124 0.70 -9.62 0.14
CA ALA A 124 0.81 -8.17 0.02
C ALA A 124 0.38 -7.41 1.29
N THR A 125 0.46 -8.09 2.42
CA THR A 125 0.07 -7.56 3.72
C THR A 125 0.99 -6.44 4.23
N HIS A 126 0.57 -5.79 5.29
CA HIS A 126 1.30 -4.71 5.97
C HIS A 126 2.76 -5.07 6.22
N LYS A 127 3.64 -4.07 6.04
CA LYS A 127 5.08 -4.16 6.37
C LYS A 127 5.28 -3.96 7.87
N VAL A 128 6.15 -4.77 8.44
CA VAL A 128 6.63 -4.59 9.83
C VAL A 128 8.06 -4.06 9.78
N PRO A 129 8.40 -3.00 10.51
CA PRO A 129 9.78 -2.50 10.57
C PRO A 129 10.68 -3.49 11.29
N ASN A 130 11.88 -3.75 10.75
CA ASN A 130 12.88 -4.60 11.41
C ASN A 130 13.58 -3.80 12.52
N SER A 131 12.86 -3.54 13.62
CA SER A 131 13.32 -2.68 14.72
C SER A 131 13.96 -3.43 15.90
N GLU A 132 14.05 -4.77 15.83
CA GLU A 132 14.48 -5.62 16.95
C GLU A 132 15.87 -5.24 17.47
N LEU A 133 16.84 -5.01 16.59
CA LEU A 133 18.19 -4.61 16.96
C LEU A 133 18.20 -3.24 17.66
N ALA A 134 17.42 -2.30 17.13
CA ALA A 134 17.32 -0.96 17.70
C ALA A 134 16.62 -0.98 19.07
N VAL A 135 15.57 -1.78 19.22
CA VAL A 135 14.88 -2.00 20.51
C VAL A 135 15.82 -2.63 21.53
N ALA A 136 16.59 -3.65 21.12
CA ALA A 136 17.59 -4.28 21.99
C ALA A 136 18.70 -3.30 22.42
N ALA A 137 18.99 -2.27 21.59
CA ALA A 137 19.90 -1.18 21.92
C ALA A 137 19.25 -0.06 22.76
N GLY A 138 17.96 -0.21 23.15
CA GLY A 138 17.24 0.75 24.00
C GLY A 138 16.63 1.94 23.25
N LEU A 139 16.51 1.91 21.92
CA LEU A 139 15.83 2.95 21.16
C LEU A 139 14.31 2.82 21.31
N LYS A 140 13.62 3.97 21.32
CA LYS A 140 12.15 4.01 21.45
C LYS A 140 11.47 3.79 20.11
N THR A 141 10.40 3.00 20.14
CA THR A 141 9.47 2.81 19.01
C THR A 141 8.14 3.50 19.29
N GLY A 142 7.43 3.85 18.24
CA GLY A 142 6.09 4.40 18.32
C GLY A 142 5.00 3.33 18.13
N SER A 143 3.77 3.77 17.91
CA SER A 143 2.60 2.91 17.80
C SER A 143 2.60 2.00 16.58
N THR A 144 3.34 2.36 15.53
CA THR A 144 3.51 1.54 14.31
C THR A 144 4.62 0.50 14.43
N GLY A 145 5.37 0.48 15.54
CA GLY A 145 6.59 -0.31 15.73
C GLY A 145 7.83 0.32 15.10
N GLY A 146 7.69 1.43 14.37
CA GLY A 146 8.80 2.20 13.81
C GLY A 146 9.56 3.00 14.89
N LEU A 147 10.83 3.32 14.60
CA LEU A 147 11.65 4.15 15.49
C LEU A 147 11.13 5.58 15.50
N ILE A 148 10.89 6.12 16.69
CA ILE A 148 10.55 7.54 16.87
C ILE A 148 11.79 8.36 16.55
N VAL A 149 11.64 9.34 15.63
CA VAL A 149 12.67 10.31 15.29
C VAL A 149 12.12 11.73 15.39
N ASP A 150 13.03 12.68 15.68
CA ASP A 150 12.69 14.10 15.63
C ASP A 150 12.73 14.67 14.20
N GLY A 151 12.49 15.98 14.04
CA GLY A 151 12.58 16.66 12.74
C GLY A 151 13.97 16.61 12.10
N GLY A 152 15.01 16.36 12.87
CA GLY A 152 16.39 16.15 12.40
C GLY A 152 16.73 14.70 12.07
N MET A 153 15.76 13.80 12.13
CA MET A 153 15.91 12.35 11.98
C MET A 153 16.76 11.69 13.09
N GLN A 154 16.95 12.37 14.23
CA GLN A 154 17.64 11.80 15.38
C GLN A 154 16.67 10.92 16.18
N THR A 155 17.14 9.75 16.59
CA THR A 155 16.39 8.81 17.44
C THR A 155 16.35 9.25 18.91
N SER A 156 15.75 8.45 19.77
CA SER A 156 15.76 8.69 21.23
C SER A 156 17.16 8.62 21.87
N ALA A 157 18.18 8.15 21.17
CA ALA A 157 19.56 8.09 21.63
C ALA A 157 20.39 9.19 20.94
N ALA A 158 21.13 9.96 21.71
CA ALA A 158 22.02 10.99 21.21
C ALA A 158 23.10 10.38 20.29
N GLY A 159 23.36 11.02 19.13
CA GLY A 159 24.37 10.54 18.18
C GLY A 159 23.90 9.36 17.31
N VAL A 160 22.61 9.00 17.35
CA VAL A 160 22.02 7.94 16.53
C VAL A 160 20.89 8.52 15.70
N TRP A 161 20.95 8.35 14.39
CA TRP A 161 19.94 8.78 13.43
C TRP A 161 19.34 7.57 12.72
N ALA A 162 18.09 7.69 12.29
CA ALA A 162 17.40 6.68 11.49
C ALA A 162 16.68 7.33 10.30
N SER A 163 16.49 6.57 9.21
CA SER A 163 15.77 7.02 8.03
C SER A 163 15.13 5.86 7.26
N GLY A 164 14.11 6.13 6.49
CA GLY A 164 13.39 5.15 5.67
C GLY A 164 12.30 4.41 6.42
N ASP A 165 11.96 3.24 5.93
CA ASP A 165 10.80 2.44 6.40
C ASP A 165 10.87 2.01 7.87
N ILE A 166 12.03 2.11 8.49
CA ILE A 166 12.19 1.82 9.93
C ILE A 166 11.65 2.95 10.83
N CYS A 167 11.45 4.15 10.29
CA CYS A 167 11.06 5.31 11.09
C CYS A 167 9.54 5.43 11.20
N GLU A 168 9.07 5.86 12.37
CA GLU A 168 7.75 6.44 12.56
C GLU A 168 7.86 7.97 12.53
N ILE A 169 7.08 8.61 11.65
CA ILE A 169 7.06 10.07 11.50
C ILE A 169 5.61 10.58 11.54
N PRO A 170 5.38 11.85 11.94
CA PRO A 170 4.03 12.40 11.97
C PRO A 170 3.53 12.76 10.56
N HIS A 171 2.26 12.46 10.28
CA HIS A 171 1.54 13.00 9.13
C HIS A 171 1.38 14.52 9.26
N GLY A 172 1.44 15.24 8.14
CA GLY A 172 1.32 16.70 8.11
C GLY A 172 -0.05 17.26 8.53
N LEU A 173 -1.08 16.40 8.53
CA LEU A 173 -2.40 16.70 9.06
C LEU A 173 -2.64 15.84 10.30
N GLY A 174 -2.93 16.49 11.43
CA GLY A 174 -3.32 15.81 12.66
C GLY A 174 -2.23 14.99 13.36
N GLY A 175 -1.00 14.93 12.84
CA GLY A 175 0.11 14.24 13.49
C GLY A 175 -0.02 12.72 13.59
N LEU A 176 -0.89 12.10 12.77
CA LEU A 176 -1.03 10.64 12.72
C LEU A 176 0.32 9.96 12.49
N PRO A 177 0.62 8.88 13.20
CA PRO A 177 1.88 8.17 13.00
C PRO A 177 1.90 7.46 11.64
N LEU A 178 2.96 7.67 10.88
CA LEU A 178 3.22 7.05 9.58
C LEU A 178 4.47 6.19 9.63
N GLN A 179 4.44 5.05 8.97
CA GLN A 179 5.55 4.11 8.82
C GLN A 179 5.51 3.46 7.43
N GLY A 180 6.65 3.01 6.92
CA GLY A 180 6.71 2.24 5.68
C GLY A 180 6.34 3.06 4.44
N LEU A 181 6.85 4.28 4.34
CA LEU A 181 6.63 5.18 3.20
C LEU A 181 7.39 4.74 1.93
N THR A 182 7.39 5.58 0.90
CA THR A 182 8.05 5.29 -0.36
C THR A 182 9.56 5.55 -0.34
N GLY A 183 10.30 5.02 -1.33
CA GLY A 183 11.72 5.24 -1.49
C GLY A 183 12.12 6.72 -1.62
N SER A 184 11.24 7.58 -2.17
CA SER A 184 11.48 9.02 -2.24
C SER A 184 11.54 9.67 -0.86
N HIS A 185 10.70 9.22 0.08
CA HIS A 185 10.75 9.66 1.48
C HIS A 185 12.02 9.15 2.16
N ALA A 186 12.36 7.86 1.99
CA ALA A 186 13.58 7.28 2.55
C ALA A 186 14.83 8.04 2.08
N TYR A 187 14.89 8.41 0.79
CA TYR A 187 15.98 9.21 0.24
C TYR A 187 16.07 10.62 0.85
N ALA A 188 14.92 11.30 0.97
CA ALA A 188 14.89 12.64 1.57
C ALA A 188 15.27 12.61 3.05
N GLN A 189 14.76 11.63 3.81
CA GLN A 189 15.11 11.40 5.20
C GLN A 189 16.60 11.07 5.37
N GLY A 190 17.16 10.20 4.51
CA GLY A 190 18.57 9.84 4.52
C GLY A 190 19.50 11.04 4.32
N LYS A 191 19.11 12.00 3.47
CA LYS A 191 19.86 13.26 3.30
C LYS A 191 19.87 14.13 4.56
N VAL A 192 18.76 14.17 5.29
CA VAL A 192 18.67 14.90 6.56
C VAL A 192 19.48 14.19 7.63
N ALA A 193 19.26 12.88 7.82
CA ALA A 193 19.96 12.07 8.81
C ALA A 193 21.49 12.13 8.60
N GLY A 194 21.96 11.90 7.35
CA GLY A 194 23.38 11.92 7.04
C GLY A 194 24.05 13.29 7.23
N ALA A 195 23.34 14.38 6.83
CA ALA A 195 23.86 15.74 7.05
C ALA A 195 23.99 16.05 8.55
N ASN A 196 23.00 15.66 9.36
CA ASN A 196 22.98 15.93 10.80
C ASN A 196 23.99 15.05 11.56
N ALA A 197 24.17 13.81 11.15
CA ALA A 197 25.23 12.94 11.67
C ALA A 197 26.64 13.50 11.40
N ALA A 198 26.80 14.29 10.33
CA ALA A 198 28.05 14.99 10.02
C ALA A 198 28.16 16.40 10.66
N GLY A 199 27.30 16.72 11.64
CA GLY A 199 27.30 18.01 12.35
C GLY A 199 26.48 19.12 11.69
N GLY A 200 25.67 18.80 10.68
CA GLY A 200 24.71 19.74 10.08
C GLY A 200 23.48 19.98 10.93
N ASN A 201 22.59 20.85 10.42
CA ASN A 201 21.31 21.18 11.06
C ASN A 201 20.21 21.25 9.99
N ARG A 202 19.78 20.11 9.48
CA ARG A 202 18.69 19.99 8.51
C ARG A 202 17.43 19.46 9.17
N THR A 203 16.27 19.84 8.61
CA THR A 203 14.97 19.37 9.09
C THR A 203 14.23 18.66 7.97
N TYR A 204 13.62 17.54 8.27
CA TYR A 204 12.66 16.84 7.45
C TYR A 204 11.24 17.33 7.80
N ASN A 205 10.52 17.79 6.79
CA ASN A 205 9.18 18.35 7.00
C ASN A 205 8.14 17.23 7.16
N PRO A 206 7.00 17.51 7.83
CA PRO A 206 5.86 16.59 7.88
C PRO A 206 5.41 16.16 6.47
N VAL A 207 4.92 14.93 6.36
CA VAL A 207 4.57 14.28 5.09
C VAL A 207 3.07 14.27 4.88
N TYR A 208 2.65 14.44 3.62
CA TYR A 208 1.25 14.34 3.19
C TYR A 208 0.97 13.08 2.35
N VAL A 209 1.86 12.11 2.37
CA VAL A 209 1.75 10.78 1.75
C VAL A 209 1.16 10.83 0.34
N PRO A 210 1.89 11.35 -0.67
CA PRO A 210 1.47 11.19 -2.06
C PRO A 210 1.65 9.73 -2.48
N TRP A 211 0.67 9.20 -3.20
CA TRP A 211 0.66 7.84 -3.69
C TRP A 211 0.06 7.76 -5.10
N GLY A 212 0.44 6.76 -5.86
CA GLY A 212 -0.12 6.51 -7.17
C GLY A 212 0.36 5.17 -7.72
N MET A 213 -0.50 4.50 -8.48
CA MET A 213 -0.22 3.19 -9.06
C MET A 213 -1.13 2.86 -10.24
N VAL A 214 -0.76 1.84 -11.00
CA VAL A 214 -1.62 1.24 -12.01
C VAL A 214 -2.56 0.23 -11.35
N ALA A 215 -3.84 0.30 -11.66
CA ALA A 215 -4.87 -0.59 -11.16
C ALA A 215 -5.79 -1.01 -12.32
N GLY A 216 -5.59 -2.22 -12.85
CA GLY A 216 -6.23 -2.66 -14.08
C GLY A 216 -5.84 -1.78 -15.27
N LYS A 217 -6.81 -1.17 -15.93
CA LYS A 217 -6.63 -0.21 -17.05
C LYS A 217 -6.58 1.26 -16.59
N TRP A 218 -6.48 1.51 -15.29
CA TRP A 218 -6.55 2.83 -14.70
C TRP A 218 -5.28 3.21 -13.96
N MET A 219 -4.96 4.49 -13.97
CA MET A 219 -4.04 5.11 -13.01
C MET A 219 -4.86 5.67 -11.86
N ILE A 220 -4.54 5.28 -10.64
CA ILE A 220 -5.15 5.82 -9.43
C ILE A 220 -4.10 6.47 -8.55
N GLY A 221 -4.48 7.51 -7.83
CA GLY A 221 -3.55 8.20 -6.96
C GLY A 221 -4.24 9.19 -6.03
N GLY A 222 -3.47 9.66 -5.07
CA GLY A 222 -3.96 10.64 -4.11
C GLY A 222 -2.86 11.24 -3.26
N VAL A 223 -3.26 12.13 -2.38
CA VAL A 223 -2.39 12.77 -1.40
C VAL A 223 -3.19 13.11 -0.14
N ALA A 224 -2.54 12.98 1.00
CA ALA A 224 -3.09 13.25 2.32
C ALA A 224 -4.30 12.36 2.66
N LEU A 225 -5.44 12.89 3.10
CA LEU A 225 -6.55 12.11 3.62
C LEU A 225 -7.57 11.78 2.52
N GLY A 226 -8.15 10.58 2.57
CA GLY A 226 -9.42 10.29 1.92
C GLY A 226 -10.60 10.78 2.77
N GLU A 227 -11.79 10.84 2.19
CA GLU A 227 -13.04 11.15 2.89
C GLU A 227 -13.30 10.13 4.01
N VAL A 228 -13.10 8.84 3.73
CA VAL A 228 -13.27 7.76 4.73
C VAL A 228 -12.35 7.99 5.93
N THR A 229 -11.09 8.33 5.70
CA THR A 229 -10.14 8.62 6.78
C THR A 229 -10.48 9.89 7.53
N ALA A 230 -10.88 10.96 6.83
CA ALA A 230 -11.31 12.21 7.46
C ALA A 230 -12.53 11.99 8.36
N ASN A 231 -13.50 11.17 7.93
CA ASN A 231 -14.66 10.75 8.73
C ASN A 231 -14.24 9.98 9.99
N ALA A 232 -13.35 8.98 9.84
CA ALA A 232 -12.86 8.18 10.97
C ALA A 232 -12.12 9.02 12.02
N LEU A 233 -11.47 10.11 11.59
CA LEU A 233 -10.81 11.07 12.47
C LEU A 233 -11.75 12.13 13.05
N GLY A 234 -13.03 12.13 12.68
CA GLY A 234 -13.99 13.13 13.10
C GLY A 234 -13.67 14.55 12.60
N MET A 235 -12.92 14.68 11.50
CA MET A 235 -12.54 15.98 10.91
C MET A 235 -13.71 16.57 10.12
N PRO A 236 -14.25 17.75 10.49
CA PRO A 236 -15.29 18.41 9.71
C PRO A 236 -14.78 18.79 8.32
N HIS A 237 -15.39 18.26 7.27
CA HIS A 237 -14.94 18.47 5.90
C HIS A 237 -16.10 18.58 4.92
N VAL A 238 -15.77 19.05 3.73
CA VAL A 238 -16.62 19.06 2.53
C VAL A 238 -15.89 18.36 1.40
N VAL A 239 -16.64 17.72 0.53
CA VAL A 239 -16.11 16.95 -0.60
C VAL A 239 -16.63 17.52 -1.91
N ALA A 240 -15.77 17.58 -2.90
CA ALA A 240 -16.12 17.88 -4.29
C ALA A 240 -15.59 16.79 -5.20
N VAL A 241 -16.46 16.25 -6.06
CA VAL A 241 -16.08 15.25 -7.08
C VAL A 241 -16.38 15.83 -8.45
N ALA A 242 -15.45 15.68 -9.39
CA ALA A 242 -15.63 16.11 -10.76
C ALA A 242 -15.14 15.02 -11.72
N ASP A 243 -15.98 14.69 -12.70
CA ASP A 243 -15.61 13.87 -13.84
C ASP A 243 -15.20 14.78 -15.02
N GLY A 244 -14.08 14.45 -15.64
CA GLY A 244 -13.48 15.23 -16.71
C GLY A 244 -12.70 14.37 -17.70
N ILE A 245 -11.80 15.01 -18.40
CA ILE A 245 -10.94 14.39 -19.41
C ILE A 245 -9.49 14.84 -19.23
N SER A 246 -8.54 13.95 -19.53
CA SER A 246 -7.10 14.16 -19.32
C SER A 246 -6.50 15.26 -20.21
N ARG A 247 -7.13 15.59 -21.33
CA ARG A 247 -6.71 16.61 -22.30
C ARG A 247 -7.89 17.07 -23.14
N ALA A 248 -7.74 18.14 -23.92
CA ALA A 248 -8.79 18.63 -24.81
C ALA A 248 -9.25 17.54 -25.81
N ARG A 249 -10.55 17.48 -26.09
CA ARG A 249 -11.20 16.40 -26.85
C ARG A 249 -10.64 16.15 -28.25
N TYR A 250 -10.00 17.16 -28.84
CA TYR A 250 -9.40 17.06 -30.18
C TYR A 250 -8.00 16.45 -30.19
N TYR A 251 -7.39 16.20 -29.04
CA TYR A 251 -6.12 15.45 -28.95
C TYR A 251 -6.38 13.94 -28.96
N PRO A 252 -5.57 13.17 -29.73
CA PRO A 252 -5.65 11.71 -29.66
C PRO A 252 -5.31 11.19 -28.27
N GLY A 253 -5.92 10.07 -27.89
CA GLY A 253 -5.65 9.41 -26.61
C GLY A 253 -6.25 10.14 -25.39
N VAL A 254 -7.32 10.93 -25.58
CA VAL A 254 -8.07 11.51 -24.47
C VAL A 254 -8.66 10.39 -23.59
N LYS A 255 -8.52 10.50 -22.29
CA LYS A 255 -9.00 9.53 -21.30
C LYS A 255 -9.94 10.22 -20.30
N LYS A 256 -10.84 9.44 -19.71
CA LYS A 256 -11.68 9.90 -18.60
C LYS A 256 -10.83 10.07 -17.36
N VAL A 257 -11.15 11.06 -16.55
CA VAL A 257 -10.50 11.35 -15.27
C VAL A 257 -11.59 11.72 -14.27
N ARG A 258 -11.56 11.14 -13.09
CA ARG A 258 -12.32 11.58 -11.91
C ARG A 258 -11.34 12.18 -10.92
N VAL A 259 -11.69 13.32 -10.36
CA VAL A 259 -10.92 13.99 -9.29
C VAL A 259 -11.85 14.22 -8.12
N LYS A 260 -11.38 13.88 -6.93
CA LYS A 260 -12.04 14.11 -5.64
C LYS A 260 -11.16 14.99 -4.78
N LEU A 261 -11.72 16.07 -4.27
CA LEU A 261 -11.05 16.99 -3.35
C LEU A 261 -11.77 16.95 -2.01
N ILE A 262 -11.00 16.90 -0.94
CA ILE A 262 -11.48 16.95 0.43
C ILE A 262 -10.94 18.23 1.08
N ALA A 263 -11.79 19.07 1.63
CA ALA A 263 -11.41 20.34 2.24
C ALA A 263 -12.03 20.50 3.63
N GLU A 264 -11.32 21.13 4.53
CA GLU A 264 -11.77 21.46 5.87
C GLU A 264 -12.96 22.41 5.80
N THR A 265 -14.04 22.11 6.55
CA THR A 265 -15.22 22.97 6.64
C THR A 265 -14.85 24.34 7.20
N GLY A 266 -15.37 25.40 6.57
CA GLY A 266 -15.18 26.78 7.00
C GLY A 266 -13.95 27.46 6.41
N THR A 267 -12.78 26.83 6.41
CA THR A 267 -11.55 27.40 5.84
C THR A 267 -11.37 27.06 4.36
N LEU A 268 -11.95 25.95 3.89
CA LEU A 268 -11.76 25.34 2.58
C LEU A 268 -10.28 25.00 2.30
N ARG A 269 -9.46 24.87 3.32
CA ARG A 269 -8.10 24.35 3.18
C ARG A 269 -8.16 22.88 2.73
N LEU A 270 -7.46 22.55 1.66
CA LEU A 270 -7.38 21.17 1.20
C LEU A 270 -6.69 20.29 2.24
N ILE A 271 -7.33 19.19 2.58
CA ILE A 271 -6.83 18.15 3.49
C ILE A 271 -6.64 16.81 2.80
N GLY A 272 -7.09 16.70 1.55
CA GLY A 272 -6.88 15.52 0.73
C GLY A 272 -7.31 15.71 -0.71
N ALA A 273 -6.74 14.89 -1.58
CA ALA A 273 -7.17 14.77 -2.96
C ALA A 273 -6.95 13.34 -3.45
N GLN A 274 -7.86 12.85 -4.27
CA GLN A 274 -7.74 11.54 -4.92
C GLN A 274 -8.15 11.66 -6.38
N MET A 275 -7.61 10.78 -7.22
CA MET A 275 -7.95 10.74 -8.62
C MET A 275 -7.90 9.34 -9.19
N VAL A 276 -8.71 9.09 -10.21
CA VAL A 276 -8.61 7.95 -11.10
C VAL A 276 -8.72 8.44 -12.54
N GLY A 277 -7.86 7.93 -13.42
CA GLY A 277 -7.84 8.31 -14.82
C GLY A 277 -7.32 7.17 -15.69
N GLY A 278 -7.74 7.14 -16.98
CA GLY A 278 -7.23 6.16 -17.93
C GLY A 278 -5.75 6.41 -18.25
N GLU A 279 -5.00 5.33 -18.47
CA GLU A 279 -3.61 5.34 -18.90
C GLU A 279 -3.45 5.79 -20.37
#